data_ff9f1a0b66b0e011c3d76d37f832c8bf
#
_entry.id   ff9f1a0b66b0e011c3d76d37f832c8bf
#
_cell.length_a   1.000
_cell.length_b   1.000
_cell.length_c   1.000
_cell.angle_alpha   90.00
_cell.angle_beta   90.00
_cell.angle_gamma   90.00
#
_symmetry.space_group_name_H-M   'P 1'
#
loop_
_entity.id
_entity.type
_entity.pdbx_description
1 polymer ?
#
loop_
_entity_poly.entity_id
_entity_poly.type
_entity_poly.pdbx_seq_one_letter_code
_entity_poly.pdbx_strand_id
1 'polypeptide(L)'
;MNTRTLLSLVVVALLAVAAPVASAQPAEIKQQMAQRLPAIDDLRRRLVVGENNAGFLEVRGKAAPEETQLIEAENRDRAAVYEAIAKRSETTAETVGKARAKQIANASARGLLIQDADGRWAEKR
;
A
#
# COMPACT_ATOMS: atom_id res chain seq x y z
N MET A 1 5.61 -62.80 40.22
CA MET A 1 6.38 -61.54 40.19
C MET A 1 5.93 -60.77 39.00
N ASN A 2 5.10 -59.73 39.19
CA ASN A 2 4.53 -58.95 38.11
C ASN A 2 5.30 -57.63 37.97
N THR A 3 6.13 -57.52 36.94
CA THR A 3 6.78 -56.27 36.58
C THR A 3 5.88 -55.52 35.59
N ARG A 4 5.12 -54.55 36.10
CA ARG A 4 4.37 -53.61 35.27
C ARG A 4 5.27 -52.51 34.81
N THR A 5 5.63 -52.55 33.54
CA THR A 5 6.34 -51.46 32.84
C THR A 5 5.32 -50.37 32.52
N LEU A 6 5.40 -49.25 33.21
CA LEU A 6 4.65 -48.01 32.90
C LEU A 6 5.35 -47.32 31.76
N LEU A 7 4.74 -47.34 30.58
CA LEU A 7 5.13 -46.51 29.46
C LEU A 7 4.61 -45.11 29.70
N SER A 8 5.47 -44.18 30.08
CA SER A 8 5.12 -42.77 30.18
C SER A 8 5.16 -42.15 28.75
N LEU A 9 3.95 -41.92 28.22
CA LEU A 9 3.81 -41.08 27.00
C LEU A 9 4.09 -39.63 27.35
N VAL A 10 5.24 -39.13 26.95
CA VAL A 10 5.52 -37.68 26.97
C VAL A 10 4.88 -37.07 25.73
N VAL A 11 3.74 -36.46 25.89
CA VAL A 11 3.13 -35.63 24.85
C VAL A 11 3.86 -34.28 24.86
N VAL A 12 4.78 -34.10 23.91
CA VAL A 12 5.36 -32.79 23.66
C VAL A 12 4.34 -31.97 22.87
N ALA A 13 3.59 -31.12 23.56
CA ALA A 13 2.75 -30.11 22.92
C ALA A 13 3.65 -29.06 22.28
N LEU A 14 3.79 -29.11 20.95
CA LEU A 14 4.41 -28.02 20.17
C LEU A 14 3.43 -26.84 20.20
N LEU A 15 3.66 -25.92 21.11
CA LEU A 15 3.04 -24.58 21.04
C LEU A 15 3.70 -23.83 19.89
N ALA A 16 3.04 -23.81 18.75
CA ALA A 16 3.39 -22.89 17.66
C ALA A 16 3.11 -21.47 18.16
N VAL A 17 4.14 -20.81 18.63
CA VAL A 17 4.10 -19.36 18.89
C VAL A 17 4.03 -18.68 17.53
N ALA A 18 2.83 -18.29 17.12
CA ALA A 18 2.68 -17.39 15.98
C ALA A 18 3.36 -16.06 16.34
N ALA A 19 4.52 -15.80 15.75
CA ALA A 19 5.15 -14.51 15.88
C ALA A 19 4.21 -13.43 15.35
N PRO A 20 3.96 -12.33 16.08
CA PRO A 20 3.14 -11.24 15.56
C PRO A 20 3.81 -10.71 14.28
N VAL A 21 3.05 -10.63 13.18
CA VAL A 21 3.51 -9.96 11.97
C VAL A 21 3.68 -8.48 12.33
N ALA A 22 4.92 -8.03 12.43
CA ALA A 22 5.22 -6.65 12.76
C ALA A 22 4.70 -5.75 11.64
N SER A 23 3.69 -4.89 11.93
CA SER A 23 3.29 -3.83 11.03
C SER A 23 4.46 -2.86 10.85
N ALA A 24 4.77 -2.48 9.59
CA ALA A 24 5.82 -1.50 9.32
C ALA A 24 5.53 -0.19 10.05
N GLN A 25 6.55 0.39 10.70
CA GLN A 25 6.43 1.66 11.40
C GLN A 25 6.20 2.80 10.40
N PRO A 26 5.45 3.86 10.75
CA PRO A 26 5.18 4.98 9.84
C PRO A 26 6.43 5.62 9.20
N ALA A 27 7.54 5.69 9.95
CA ALA A 27 8.80 6.21 9.44
C ALA A 27 9.41 5.28 8.36
N GLU A 28 9.32 3.97 8.54
CA GLU A 28 9.78 2.96 7.56
C GLU A 28 8.94 3.03 6.29
N ILE A 29 7.62 3.17 6.41
CA ILE A 29 6.71 3.33 5.27
C ILE A 29 7.10 4.55 4.44
N LYS A 30 7.30 5.70 5.07
CA LYS A 30 7.72 6.94 4.39
C LYS A 30 9.06 6.77 3.67
N GLN A 31 10.01 6.09 4.29
CA GLN A 31 11.30 5.80 3.68
C GLN A 31 11.17 4.89 2.44
N GLN A 32 10.38 3.85 2.52
CA GLN A 32 10.10 2.95 1.40
C GLN A 32 9.42 3.68 0.24
N MET A 33 8.45 4.54 0.54
CA MET A 33 7.78 5.36 -0.45
C MET A 33 8.74 6.34 -1.12
N ALA A 34 9.63 6.98 -0.35
CA ALA A 34 10.65 7.87 -0.90
C ALA A 34 11.63 7.15 -1.84
N GLN A 35 12.06 5.94 -1.47
CA GLN A 35 12.93 5.10 -2.31
C GLN A 35 12.24 4.67 -3.61
N ARG A 36 10.92 4.46 -3.57
CA ARG A 36 10.11 4.02 -4.72
C ARG A 36 9.75 5.16 -5.67
N LEU A 37 9.78 6.40 -5.19
CA LEU A 37 9.29 7.57 -5.92
C LEU A 37 9.86 7.71 -7.35
N PRO A 38 11.17 7.56 -7.61
CA PRO A 38 11.70 7.67 -8.99
C PRO A 38 11.09 6.65 -9.95
N ALA A 39 10.84 5.42 -9.49
CA ALA A 39 10.22 4.39 -10.30
C ALA A 39 8.74 4.69 -10.57
N ILE A 40 8.02 5.21 -9.57
CA ILE A 40 6.62 5.65 -9.74
C ILE A 40 6.54 6.82 -10.72
N ASP A 41 7.43 7.79 -10.62
CA ASP A 41 7.48 8.93 -11.56
C ASP A 41 7.77 8.48 -12.99
N ASP A 42 8.59 7.46 -13.18
CA ASP A 42 8.82 6.86 -14.50
C ASP A 42 7.55 6.22 -15.07
N LEU A 43 6.84 5.44 -14.27
CA LEU A 43 5.56 4.83 -14.66
C LEU A 43 4.52 5.89 -15.05
N ARG A 44 4.48 7.00 -14.32
CA ARG A 44 3.57 8.11 -14.62
C ARG A 44 3.93 8.80 -15.93
N ARG A 45 5.21 9.09 -16.18
CA ARG A 45 5.69 9.69 -17.44
C ARG A 45 5.42 8.81 -18.66
N ARG A 46 5.52 7.50 -18.50
CA ARG A 46 5.22 6.53 -19.57
C ARG A 46 3.72 6.27 -19.72
N LEU A 47 2.87 6.91 -18.91
CA LEU A 47 1.41 6.73 -18.90
C LEU A 47 0.98 5.30 -18.60
N VAL A 48 1.81 4.52 -17.92
CA VAL A 48 1.46 3.17 -17.44
C VAL A 48 0.46 3.28 -16.30
N VAL A 49 0.62 4.29 -15.45
CA VAL A 49 -0.28 4.59 -14.33
C VAL A 49 -0.78 6.03 -14.38
N GLY A 50 -1.92 6.25 -13.77
CA GLY A 50 -2.45 7.56 -13.42
C GLY A 50 -2.78 7.64 -11.93
N GLU A 51 -3.02 8.83 -11.45
CA GLU A 51 -3.46 9.09 -10.08
C GLU A 51 -4.99 9.18 -10.06
N ASN A 52 -5.65 8.28 -9.31
CA ASN A 52 -7.10 8.27 -9.24
C ASN A 52 -7.64 9.26 -8.19
N ASN A 53 -8.94 9.48 -8.21
CA ASN A 53 -9.61 10.43 -7.31
C ASN A 53 -9.75 9.94 -5.86
N ALA A 54 -9.34 8.72 -5.56
CA ALA A 54 -9.27 8.18 -4.20
C ALA A 54 -7.87 8.31 -3.58
N GLY A 55 -6.87 8.81 -4.32
CA GLY A 55 -5.50 9.00 -3.86
C GLY A 55 -4.59 7.80 -4.09
N PHE A 56 -4.90 6.94 -5.05
CA PHE A 56 -4.12 5.76 -5.40
C PHE A 56 -3.65 5.78 -6.85
N LEU A 57 -2.61 5.00 -7.12
CA LEU A 57 -2.20 4.69 -8.48
C LEU A 57 -3.17 3.69 -9.11
N GLU A 58 -3.44 3.90 -10.38
CA GLU A 58 -4.27 2.98 -11.18
C GLU A 58 -3.59 2.70 -12.51
N VAL A 59 -3.51 1.42 -12.90
CA VAL A 59 -2.93 1.02 -14.18
C VAL A 59 -3.85 1.52 -15.31
N ARG A 60 -3.27 2.31 -16.22
CA ARG A 60 -3.98 2.89 -17.37
C ARG A 60 -3.43 2.39 -18.70
N GLY A 61 -2.19 1.99 -18.73
CA GLY A 61 -1.50 1.39 -19.85
C GLY A 61 -1.18 -0.08 -19.60
N LYS A 62 -0.06 -0.54 -20.14
CA LYS A 62 0.41 -1.91 -19.97
C LYS A 62 1.55 -1.94 -18.95
N ALA A 63 1.29 -2.58 -17.81
CA ALA A 63 2.29 -2.77 -16.76
C ALA A 63 2.95 -4.15 -16.88
N ALA A 64 4.27 -4.19 -16.74
CA ALA A 64 5.01 -5.45 -16.56
C ALA A 64 4.72 -6.04 -15.17
N PRO A 65 4.94 -7.36 -14.94
CA PRO A 65 4.69 -7.98 -13.62
C PRO A 65 5.40 -7.28 -12.46
N GLU A 66 6.66 -6.88 -12.63
CA GLU A 66 7.44 -6.15 -11.62
C GLU A 66 6.87 -4.75 -11.36
N GLU A 67 6.38 -4.11 -12.40
CA GLU A 67 5.72 -2.79 -12.30
C GLU A 67 4.39 -2.89 -11.56
N THR A 68 3.62 -3.95 -11.79
CA THR A 68 2.39 -4.24 -11.05
C THR A 68 2.67 -4.42 -9.55
N GLN A 69 3.72 -5.18 -9.18
CA GLN A 69 4.12 -5.36 -7.80
C GLN A 69 4.53 -4.03 -7.13
N LEU A 70 5.23 -3.19 -7.87
CA LEU A 70 5.64 -1.85 -7.41
C LEU A 70 4.42 -0.96 -7.13
N ILE A 71 3.43 -0.97 -8.03
CA ILE A 71 2.19 -0.21 -7.90
C ILE A 71 1.38 -0.69 -6.69
N GLU A 72 1.26 -2.01 -6.52
CA GLU A 72 0.55 -2.60 -5.38
C GLU A 72 1.24 -2.27 -4.05
N ALA A 73 2.58 -2.31 -4.00
CA ALA A 73 3.34 -1.93 -2.81
C ALA A 73 3.12 -0.45 -2.45
N GLU A 74 3.15 0.44 -3.43
CA GLU A 74 2.87 1.86 -3.25
C GLU A 74 1.46 2.08 -2.70
N ASN A 75 0.47 1.43 -3.27
CA ASN A 75 -0.92 1.59 -2.84
C ASN A 75 -1.17 1.04 -1.42
N ARG A 76 -0.52 -0.06 -1.03
CA ARG A 76 -0.57 -0.56 0.34
C ARG A 76 -0.01 0.46 1.34
N ASP A 77 1.13 1.05 1.01
CA ASP A 77 1.77 2.03 1.86
C ASP A 77 0.94 3.33 1.95
N ARG A 78 0.38 3.79 0.84
CA ARG A 78 -0.56 4.92 0.82
C ARG A 78 -1.78 4.65 1.71
N ALA A 79 -2.38 3.47 1.61
CA ALA A 79 -3.51 3.08 2.46
C ALA A 79 -3.17 3.14 3.95
N ALA A 80 -2.00 2.62 4.34
CA ALA A 80 -1.52 2.66 5.73
C ALA A 80 -1.29 4.11 6.22
N VAL A 81 -0.76 4.98 5.37
CA VAL A 81 -0.58 6.41 5.68
C VAL A 81 -1.94 7.10 5.86
N TYR A 82 -2.91 6.83 4.98
CA TYR A 82 -4.25 7.42 5.08
C TYR A 82 -4.98 6.98 6.35
N GLU A 83 -4.88 5.70 6.70
CA GLU A 83 -5.39 5.16 7.97
C GLU A 83 -4.79 5.88 9.19
N ALA A 84 -3.47 6.05 9.22
CA ALA A 84 -2.78 6.71 10.33
C ALA A 84 -3.18 8.17 10.47
N ILE A 85 -3.33 8.89 9.35
CA ILE A 85 -3.78 10.29 9.34
C ILE A 85 -5.24 10.37 9.81
N ALA A 86 -6.09 9.49 9.29
CA ALA A 86 -7.52 9.46 9.65
C ALA A 86 -7.74 9.29 11.15
N LYS A 87 -6.99 8.39 11.78
CA LYS A 87 -7.06 8.17 13.23
C LYS A 87 -6.69 9.41 14.04
N ARG A 88 -5.66 10.15 13.62
CA ARG A 88 -5.21 11.37 14.30
C ARG A 88 -6.15 12.55 14.07
N SER A 89 -6.85 12.59 12.98
CA SER A 89 -7.71 13.68 12.53
C SER A 89 -9.19 13.42 12.75
N GLU A 90 -9.53 12.31 13.39
CA GLU A 90 -10.93 11.90 13.67
C GLU A 90 -11.80 11.88 12.40
N THR A 91 -11.27 11.31 11.32
CA THR A 91 -11.93 11.18 10.02
C THR A 91 -11.73 9.77 9.45
N THR A 92 -12.08 9.56 8.19
CA THR A 92 -11.94 8.29 7.50
C THR A 92 -10.74 8.29 6.56
N ALA A 93 -10.16 7.11 6.33
CA ALA A 93 -9.09 6.94 5.35
C ALA A 93 -9.53 7.35 3.94
N GLU A 94 -10.79 7.10 3.57
CA GLU A 94 -11.37 7.55 2.31
C GLU A 94 -11.33 9.08 2.17
N THR A 95 -11.73 9.81 3.20
CA THR A 95 -11.68 11.28 3.22
C THR A 95 -10.25 11.79 3.05
N VAL A 96 -9.30 11.18 3.76
CA VAL A 96 -7.86 11.52 3.64
C VAL A 96 -7.36 11.24 2.21
N GLY A 97 -7.69 10.10 1.64
CA GLY A 97 -7.30 9.71 0.27
C GLY A 97 -7.82 10.69 -0.77
N LYS A 98 -9.10 11.10 -0.68
CA LYS A 98 -9.70 12.11 -1.57
C LYS A 98 -9.02 13.48 -1.46
N ALA A 99 -8.70 13.91 -0.25
CA ALA A 99 -7.96 15.15 -0.04
C ALA A 99 -6.54 15.05 -0.64
N ARG A 100 -5.87 13.92 -0.46
CA ARG A 100 -4.56 13.67 -1.04
C ARG A 100 -4.61 13.65 -2.56
N ALA A 101 -5.65 13.05 -3.16
CA ALA A 101 -5.84 13.04 -4.61
C ALA A 101 -5.87 14.46 -5.20
N LYS A 102 -6.54 15.39 -4.54
CA LYS A 102 -6.56 16.81 -4.96
C LYS A 102 -5.17 17.45 -4.90
N GLN A 103 -4.43 17.19 -3.82
CA GLN A 103 -3.05 17.70 -3.68
C GLN A 103 -2.14 17.14 -4.77
N ILE A 104 -2.21 15.85 -5.05
CA ILE A 104 -1.43 15.19 -6.09
C ILE A 104 -1.78 15.76 -7.47
N ALA A 105 -3.07 15.91 -7.78
CA ALA A 105 -3.52 16.49 -9.04
C ALA A 105 -2.98 17.91 -9.24
N ASN A 106 -3.04 18.74 -8.20
CA ASN A 106 -2.52 20.11 -8.26
C ASN A 106 -1.00 20.17 -8.46
N ALA A 107 -0.26 19.26 -7.82
CA ALA A 107 1.20 19.18 -7.90
C ALA A 107 1.72 18.45 -9.15
N SER A 108 0.86 17.72 -9.86
CA SER A 108 1.27 16.90 -11.00
C SER A 108 1.69 17.76 -12.19
N ALA A 109 2.72 17.30 -12.90
CA ALA A 109 3.17 17.94 -14.14
C ALA A 109 2.14 17.77 -15.26
N ARG A 110 2.22 18.67 -16.23
CA ARG A 110 1.40 18.57 -17.46
C ARG A 110 1.67 17.26 -18.20
N GLY A 111 0.63 16.70 -18.78
CA GLY A 111 0.68 15.46 -19.56
C GLY A 111 0.50 14.18 -18.73
N LEU A 112 0.54 14.25 -17.39
CA LEU A 112 0.28 13.09 -16.54
C LEU A 112 -1.21 12.78 -16.44
N LEU A 113 -1.56 11.50 -16.34
CA LEU A 113 -2.94 11.05 -16.23
C LEU A 113 -3.49 11.27 -14.82
N ILE A 114 -4.60 11.98 -14.75
CA ILE A 114 -5.31 12.31 -13.51
C ILE A 114 -6.79 11.97 -13.70
N GLN A 115 -7.40 11.40 -12.67
CA GLN A 115 -8.84 11.21 -12.60
C GLN A 115 -9.48 12.38 -11.85
N ASP A 116 -10.47 13.02 -12.45
CA ASP A 116 -11.20 14.09 -11.80
C ASP A 116 -12.23 13.58 -10.77
N ALA A 117 -12.88 14.50 -10.06
CA ALA A 117 -13.87 14.16 -9.04
C ALA A 117 -15.07 13.39 -9.59
N ASP A 118 -15.40 13.56 -10.88
CA ASP A 118 -16.49 12.87 -11.56
C ASP A 118 -16.09 11.50 -12.12
N GLY A 119 -14.83 11.09 -11.92
CA GLY A 119 -14.31 9.81 -12.37
C GLY A 119 -13.76 9.79 -13.79
N ARG A 120 -13.64 10.96 -14.44
CA ARG A 120 -13.07 11.07 -15.79
C ARG A 120 -11.56 11.14 -15.76
N TRP A 121 -10.92 10.41 -16.67
CA TRP A 121 -9.48 10.43 -16.86
C TRP A 121 -9.09 11.41 -17.95
N ALA A 122 -8.08 12.21 -17.69
CA ALA A 122 -7.50 13.12 -18.66
C ALA A 122 -6.02 13.37 -18.35
N GLU A 123 -5.25 13.75 -19.38
CA GLU A 123 -3.92 14.31 -19.17
C GLU A 123 -4.04 15.71 -18.56
N LYS A 124 -3.23 15.97 -17.56
CA LYS A 124 -3.18 17.30 -16.94
C LYS A 124 -2.72 18.35 -17.95
N ARG A 125 -3.48 19.43 -18.01
CA ARG A 125 -3.19 20.61 -18.84
C ARG A 125 -2.30 21.62 -18.13
#